data_24884e184b7cff23617fa983598327dd
#
_entry.id   24884e184b7cff23617fa983598327dd
#
_cell.length_a   1.000
_cell.length_b   1.000
_cell.length_c   1.000
_cell.angle_alpha   90.00
_cell.angle_beta   90.00
_cell.angle_gamma   90.00
#
_symmetry.space_group_name_H-M   'P 1'
#
loop_
_entity.id
_entity.type
_entity.pdbx_description
1 polymer ?
#
loop_
_entity_poly.entity_id
_entity_poly.type
_entity_poly.pdbx_seq_one_letter_code
_entity_poly.pdbx_strand_id
1 'polypeptide(L)'
;MERWEIVVIGAGAAGLMAARAAAKARKARGIQGGVLILEGNPKPGKKLLATGNGRCNLTNLNVASDHYHGDRELAIPLLEQYPPSAILAEFEELGLLCRPDSESRVYPRNLQAAAVLQALRWGCEELGVVLRCGQGVEEVSSVSGGFLLKTREGEKLFAS
;
A
#
# COMPACT_ATOMS: atom_id res chain seq x y z
N MET A 1 -26.23 6.12 0.33
CA MET A 1 -24.99 5.79 -0.35
C MET A 1 -23.87 6.54 0.36
N GLU A 2 -22.91 5.82 0.86
CA GLU A 2 -21.77 6.37 1.60
C GLU A 2 -20.82 7.08 0.62
N ARG A 3 -20.20 8.18 1.07
CA ARG A 3 -19.31 9.00 0.24
C ARG A 3 -17.91 9.05 0.85
N TRP A 4 -16.92 8.88 0.00
CA TRP A 4 -15.50 8.98 0.33
C TRP A 4 -14.80 9.86 -0.70
N GLU A 5 -13.74 10.53 -0.31
CA GLU A 5 -12.97 11.32 -1.27
C GLU A 5 -11.94 10.46 -2.00
N ILE A 6 -11.41 9.44 -1.31
CA ILE A 6 -10.45 8.51 -1.91
C ILE A 6 -10.84 7.09 -1.49
N VAL A 7 -11.00 6.21 -2.46
CA VAL A 7 -11.18 4.78 -2.24
C VAL A 7 -10.03 4.02 -2.88
N VAL A 8 -9.34 3.21 -2.09
CA VAL A 8 -8.27 2.30 -2.54
C VAL A 8 -8.82 0.88 -2.56
N ILE A 9 -8.66 0.18 -3.68
CA ILE A 9 -9.12 -1.19 -3.85
C ILE A 9 -7.96 -2.15 -3.63
N GLY A 10 -8.07 -2.95 -2.59
CA GLY A 10 -7.06 -3.93 -2.16
C GLY A 10 -6.15 -3.44 -1.05
N ALA A 11 -6.02 -4.25 0.02
CA ALA A 11 -5.14 -4.00 1.17
C ALA A 11 -3.86 -4.83 1.12
N GLY A 12 -3.24 -4.92 -0.05
CA GLY A 12 -1.87 -5.40 -0.22
C GLY A 12 -0.85 -4.30 0.08
N ALA A 13 0.45 -4.57 -0.13
CA ALA A 13 1.52 -3.59 0.08
C ALA A 13 1.25 -2.28 -0.68
N ALA A 14 0.94 -2.37 -1.98
CA ALA A 14 0.67 -1.19 -2.80
C ALA A 14 -0.54 -0.38 -2.32
N GLY A 15 -1.65 -1.05 -1.99
CA GLY A 15 -2.86 -0.36 -1.53
C GLY A 15 -2.69 0.31 -0.17
N LEU A 16 -2.01 -0.34 0.77
CA LEU A 16 -1.70 0.26 2.08
C LEU A 16 -0.77 1.47 1.93
N MET A 17 0.27 1.37 1.10
CA MET A 17 1.16 2.50 0.83
C MET A 17 0.44 3.65 0.11
N ALA A 18 -0.39 3.35 -0.89
CA ALA A 18 -1.16 4.36 -1.61
C ALA A 18 -2.14 5.11 -0.70
N ALA A 19 -2.87 4.38 0.14
CA ALA A 19 -3.81 4.98 1.09
C ALA A 19 -3.08 5.84 2.14
N ARG A 20 -1.94 5.36 2.64
CA ARG A 20 -1.10 6.13 3.57
C ARG A 20 -0.58 7.42 2.91
N ALA A 21 -0.05 7.33 1.70
CA ALA A 21 0.44 8.49 0.95
C ALA A 21 -0.67 9.53 0.71
N ALA A 22 -1.85 9.07 0.30
CA ALA A 22 -3.02 9.91 0.12
C ALA A 22 -3.42 10.62 1.43
N ALA A 23 -3.47 9.89 2.54
CA ALA A 23 -3.81 10.44 3.85
C ALA A 23 -2.74 11.43 4.36
N LYS A 24 -1.44 11.15 4.15
CA LYS A 24 -0.35 12.11 4.46
C LYS A 24 -0.52 13.41 3.66
N ALA A 25 -0.77 13.33 2.36
CA ALA A 25 -0.97 14.49 1.51
C ALA A 25 -2.20 15.33 1.93
N ARG A 26 -3.28 14.68 2.37
CA ARG A 26 -4.47 15.37 2.92
C ARG A 26 -4.17 16.03 4.24
N LYS A 27 -3.52 15.34 5.17
CA LYS A 27 -3.11 15.87 6.48
C LYS A 27 -2.22 17.11 6.34
N ALA A 28 -1.30 17.12 5.37
CA ALA A 28 -0.45 18.27 5.07
C ALA A 28 -1.24 19.51 4.61
N ARG A 29 -2.47 19.32 4.12
CA ARG A 29 -3.42 20.39 3.74
C ARG A 29 -4.43 20.70 4.86
N GLY A 30 -4.24 20.16 6.07
CA GLY A 30 -5.17 20.34 7.19
C GLY A 30 -6.46 19.52 7.09
N ILE A 31 -6.54 18.53 6.18
CA ILE A 31 -7.73 17.71 5.95
C ILE A 31 -7.50 16.34 6.58
N GLN A 32 -8.39 15.92 7.46
CA GLN A 32 -8.33 14.59 8.10
C GLN A 32 -9.39 13.66 7.52
N GLY A 33 -9.09 12.35 7.51
CA GLY A 33 -10.01 11.31 7.06
C GLY A 33 -10.26 11.30 5.55
N GLY A 34 -11.37 10.72 5.14
CA GLY A 34 -11.81 10.65 3.73
C GLY A 34 -11.08 9.63 2.86
N VAL A 35 -10.25 8.75 3.44
CA VAL A 35 -9.56 7.66 2.73
C VAL A 35 -10.08 6.32 3.23
N LEU A 36 -10.61 5.50 2.31
CA LEU A 36 -11.11 4.16 2.56
C LEU A 36 -10.28 3.14 1.77
N ILE A 37 -9.96 2.01 2.40
CA ILE A 37 -9.45 0.82 1.72
C ILE A 37 -10.52 -0.25 1.76
N LEU A 38 -10.87 -0.83 0.60
CA LEU A 38 -11.74 -1.99 0.45
C LEU A 38 -10.89 -3.21 0.10
N GLU A 39 -10.96 -4.25 0.93
CA GLU A 39 -10.26 -5.52 0.75
C GLU A 39 -11.26 -6.67 0.64
N GLY A 40 -11.15 -7.45 -0.45
CA GLY A 40 -12.06 -8.57 -0.70
C GLY A 40 -11.82 -9.79 0.18
N ASN A 41 -10.61 -9.94 0.74
CA ASN A 41 -10.31 -11.03 1.67
C ASN A 41 -10.74 -10.66 3.11
N PRO A 42 -10.98 -11.67 3.98
CA PRO A 42 -11.28 -11.42 5.40
C PRO A 42 -10.14 -10.75 6.18
N LYS A 43 -8.90 -10.81 5.66
CA LYS A 43 -7.70 -10.22 6.27
C LYS A 43 -6.84 -9.53 5.19
N PRO A 44 -6.22 -8.38 5.51
CA PRO A 44 -5.35 -7.68 4.56
C PRO A 44 -4.00 -8.37 4.41
N GLY A 45 -3.27 -8.04 3.34
CA GLY A 45 -1.87 -8.38 3.17
C GLY A 45 -1.56 -9.83 2.83
N LYS A 46 -2.53 -10.62 2.34
CA LYS A 46 -2.36 -12.05 2.03
C LYS A 46 -1.09 -12.32 1.19
N LYS A 47 -0.91 -11.59 0.09
CA LYS A 47 0.26 -11.75 -0.78
C LYS A 47 1.53 -11.26 -0.10
N LEU A 48 1.50 -10.12 0.62
CA LEU A 48 2.64 -9.58 1.35
C LEU A 48 3.18 -10.60 2.37
N LEU A 49 2.30 -11.25 3.13
CA LEU A 49 2.68 -12.25 4.13
C LEU A 49 3.38 -13.48 3.54
N ALA A 50 3.14 -13.79 2.27
CA ALA A 50 3.79 -14.92 1.59
C ALA A 50 5.14 -14.55 0.94
N THR A 51 5.48 -13.25 0.81
CA THR A 51 6.71 -12.82 0.14
C THR A 51 7.96 -13.19 0.94
N GLY A 52 9.06 -13.49 0.22
CA GLY A 52 10.34 -13.83 0.83
C GLY A 52 10.25 -15.01 1.82
N ASN A 53 9.41 -16.01 1.55
CA ASN A 53 9.11 -17.13 2.47
C ASN A 53 8.65 -16.65 3.85
N GLY A 54 7.72 -15.70 3.90
CA GLY A 54 7.21 -15.13 5.14
C GLY A 54 8.10 -14.05 5.79
N ARG A 55 9.21 -13.67 5.14
CA ARG A 55 10.16 -12.66 5.67
C ARG A 55 9.93 -11.27 5.10
N CYS A 56 9.26 -11.14 3.96
CA CYS A 56 9.03 -9.92 3.18
C CYS A 56 10.33 -9.22 2.73
N ASN A 57 10.83 -9.60 1.55
CA ASN A 57 11.89 -8.82 0.89
C ASN A 57 11.30 -7.46 0.45
N LEU A 58 11.74 -6.38 1.09
CA LEU A 58 11.23 -5.02 0.86
C LEU A 58 11.84 -4.38 -0.38
N THR A 59 13.14 -4.52 -0.54
CA THR A 59 13.93 -3.94 -1.65
C THR A 59 15.29 -4.62 -1.73
N ASN A 60 16.10 -4.19 -2.70
CA ASN A 60 17.50 -4.56 -2.80
C ASN A 60 18.36 -3.29 -2.88
N LEU A 61 19.47 -3.20 -2.16
CA LEU A 61 20.36 -2.04 -2.19
C LEU A 61 21.05 -1.85 -3.53
N ASN A 62 21.19 -2.94 -4.31
CA ASN A 62 21.80 -2.96 -5.64
C ASN A 62 20.72 -2.92 -6.74
N VAL A 63 19.68 -2.10 -6.57
CA VAL A 63 18.67 -1.90 -7.62
C VAL A 63 19.34 -1.18 -8.81
N ALA A 64 19.30 -1.83 -9.98
CA ALA A 64 19.78 -1.26 -11.23
C ALA A 64 18.83 -1.65 -12.38
N SER A 65 18.83 -0.85 -13.43
CA SER A 65 17.91 -1.02 -14.57
C SER A 65 18.09 -2.35 -15.30
N ASP A 66 19.27 -2.92 -15.30
CA ASP A 66 19.61 -4.20 -15.92
C ASP A 66 19.09 -5.42 -15.13
N HIS A 67 18.73 -5.23 -13.87
CA HIS A 67 18.11 -6.27 -13.04
C HIS A 67 16.60 -6.43 -13.30
N TYR A 68 16.01 -5.55 -14.12
CA TYR A 68 14.58 -5.60 -14.43
C TYR A 68 14.32 -6.23 -15.79
N HIS A 69 13.37 -7.16 -15.82
CA HIS A 69 12.88 -7.80 -17.02
C HIS A 69 11.45 -7.32 -17.28
N GLY A 70 11.10 -7.07 -18.55
CA GLY A 70 9.81 -6.55 -18.96
C GLY A 70 9.88 -5.09 -19.41
N ASP A 71 8.88 -4.28 -19.07
CA ASP A 71 8.80 -2.87 -19.46
C ASP A 71 9.75 -2.00 -18.64
N ARG A 72 10.96 -1.84 -19.14
CA ARG A 72 12.02 -1.05 -18.48
C ARG A 72 11.76 0.44 -18.58
N GLU A 73 11.12 0.92 -19.64
CA GLU A 73 10.79 2.33 -19.81
C GLU A 73 9.82 2.82 -18.73
N LEU A 74 8.90 1.97 -18.31
CA LEU A 74 8.01 2.24 -17.20
C LEU A 74 8.71 2.09 -15.83
N ALA A 75 9.57 1.10 -15.68
CA ALA A 75 10.19 0.78 -14.40
C ALA A 75 11.27 1.79 -13.98
N ILE A 76 12.16 2.22 -14.92
CA ILE A 76 13.33 3.06 -14.61
C ILE A 76 12.93 4.37 -13.91
N PRO A 77 12.00 5.19 -14.43
CA PRO A 77 11.62 6.44 -13.77
C PRO A 77 11.07 6.23 -12.35
N LEU A 78 10.37 5.12 -12.10
CA LEU A 78 9.86 4.78 -10.77
C LEU A 78 10.98 4.41 -9.81
N LEU A 79 11.98 3.66 -10.28
CA LEU A 79 13.14 3.28 -9.47
C LEU A 79 14.02 4.48 -9.12
N GLU A 80 14.17 5.43 -10.04
CA GLU A 80 14.88 6.68 -9.80
C GLU A 80 14.13 7.58 -8.81
N GLN A 81 12.80 7.64 -8.91
CA GLN A 81 11.96 8.41 -8.00
C GLN A 81 11.89 7.80 -6.60
N TYR A 82 11.90 6.46 -6.51
CA TYR A 82 11.81 5.71 -5.26
C TYR A 82 13.02 4.77 -5.08
N PRO A 83 14.23 5.33 -4.88
CA PRO A 83 15.42 4.52 -4.65
C PRO A 83 15.31 3.73 -3.34
N PRO A 84 16.12 2.69 -3.13
CA PRO A 84 16.10 1.89 -1.91
C PRO A 84 16.16 2.72 -0.61
N SER A 85 16.93 3.80 -0.60
CA SER A 85 17.03 4.72 0.54
C SER A 85 15.70 5.41 0.88
N ALA A 86 14.93 5.81 -0.13
CA ALA A 86 13.60 6.42 0.08
C ALA A 86 12.60 5.39 0.65
N ILE A 87 12.65 4.16 0.14
CA ILE A 87 11.82 3.06 0.65
C ILE A 87 12.16 2.77 2.12
N LEU A 88 13.46 2.70 2.46
CA LEU A 88 13.91 2.44 3.83
C LEU A 88 13.52 3.57 4.78
N ALA A 89 13.66 4.82 4.37
CA ALA A 89 13.24 5.98 5.17
C ALA A 89 11.73 5.94 5.47
N GLU A 90 10.90 5.55 4.51
CA GLU A 90 9.46 5.42 4.70
C GLU A 90 9.10 4.31 5.72
N PHE A 91 9.82 3.19 5.71
CA PHE A 91 9.63 2.14 6.71
C PHE A 91 10.21 2.51 8.07
N GLU A 92 11.30 3.26 8.14
CA GLU A 92 11.83 3.80 9.39
C GLU A 92 10.86 4.78 10.05
N GLU A 93 10.21 5.66 9.26
CA GLU A 93 9.12 6.51 9.75
C GLU A 93 7.95 5.70 10.35
N LEU A 94 7.70 4.50 9.81
CA LEU A 94 6.73 3.55 10.36
C LEU A 94 7.23 2.78 11.58
N GLY A 95 8.43 3.06 12.07
CA GLY A 95 9.06 2.36 13.20
C GLY A 95 9.57 0.95 12.85
N LEU A 96 9.67 0.61 11.56
CA LEU A 96 10.14 -0.69 11.12
C LEU A 96 11.64 -0.66 10.84
N LEU A 97 12.43 -1.29 11.71
CA LEU A 97 13.86 -1.47 11.48
C LEU A 97 14.11 -2.55 10.44
N CYS A 98 14.92 -2.22 9.44
CA CYS A 98 15.28 -3.11 8.34
C CYS A 98 16.79 -3.44 8.35
N ARG A 99 17.17 -4.54 7.70
CA ARG A 99 18.56 -4.91 7.49
C ARG A 99 18.76 -5.58 6.12
N PRO A 100 19.90 -5.36 5.46
CA PRO A 100 20.30 -6.12 4.28
C PRO A 100 20.82 -7.50 4.67
N ASP A 101 20.76 -8.44 3.74
CA ASP A 101 21.50 -9.70 3.78
C ASP A 101 22.76 -9.63 2.90
N SER A 102 23.46 -10.77 2.76
CA SER A 102 24.69 -10.88 1.97
C SER A 102 24.52 -10.61 0.46
N GLU A 103 23.27 -10.68 -0.05
CA GLU A 103 22.92 -10.39 -1.45
C GLU A 103 22.26 -9.00 -1.60
N SER A 104 22.42 -8.14 -0.59
CA SER A 104 21.85 -6.80 -0.55
C SER A 104 20.32 -6.74 -0.56
N ARG A 105 19.65 -7.88 -0.36
CA ARG A 105 18.19 -7.93 -0.18
C ARG A 105 17.84 -7.41 1.21
N VAL A 106 16.86 -6.54 1.29
CA VAL A 106 16.48 -5.89 2.55
C VAL A 106 15.22 -6.51 3.13
N TYR A 107 15.30 -6.87 4.39
CA TYR A 107 14.22 -7.49 5.16
C TYR A 107 13.96 -6.71 6.46
N PRO A 108 12.76 -6.82 7.06
CA PRO A 108 12.57 -6.39 8.44
C PRO A 108 13.57 -7.13 9.35
N ARG A 109 14.07 -6.43 10.37
CA ARG A 109 15.14 -6.97 11.23
C ARG A 109 14.78 -8.29 11.91
N ASN A 110 13.49 -8.48 12.22
CA ASN A 110 12.96 -9.71 12.81
C ASN A 110 12.64 -10.80 11.80
N LEU A 111 12.85 -10.55 10.49
CA LEU A 111 12.57 -11.49 9.39
C LEU A 111 11.10 -11.98 9.33
N GLN A 112 10.16 -11.14 9.72
CA GLN A 112 8.73 -11.49 9.72
C GLN A 112 7.92 -10.54 8.85
N ALA A 113 7.29 -11.05 7.80
CA ALA A 113 6.40 -10.29 6.93
C ALA A 113 5.21 -9.68 7.70
N ALA A 114 4.81 -10.31 8.80
CA ALA A 114 3.75 -9.80 9.67
C ALA A 114 4.10 -8.44 10.29
N ALA A 115 5.38 -8.19 10.61
CA ALA A 115 5.82 -6.91 11.14
C ALA A 115 5.68 -5.79 10.10
N VAL A 116 5.98 -6.09 8.83
CA VAL A 116 5.80 -5.14 7.70
C VAL A 116 4.32 -4.80 7.53
N LEU A 117 3.45 -5.82 7.51
CA LEU A 117 2.01 -5.61 7.39
C LEU A 117 1.47 -4.79 8.55
N GLN A 118 1.92 -5.07 9.76
CA GLN A 118 1.47 -4.35 10.96
C GLN A 118 1.91 -2.88 10.95
N ALA A 119 3.15 -2.59 10.57
CA ALA A 119 3.66 -1.23 10.44
C ALA A 119 2.85 -0.42 9.42
N LEU A 120 2.58 -1.00 8.24
CA LEU A 120 1.76 -0.36 7.20
C LEU A 120 0.33 -0.10 7.69
N ARG A 121 -0.29 -1.05 8.38
CA ARG A 121 -1.64 -0.89 8.92
C ARG A 121 -1.71 0.20 9.98
N TRP A 122 -0.79 0.20 10.94
CA TRP A 122 -0.73 1.24 11.96
C TRP A 122 -0.48 2.62 11.36
N GLY A 123 0.44 2.74 10.40
CA GLY A 123 0.67 4.00 9.72
C GLY A 123 -0.54 4.51 8.92
N CYS A 124 -1.41 3.63 8.44
CA CYS A 124 -2.71 4.00 7.87
C CYS A 124 -3.69 4.46 8.96
N GLU A 125 -3.79 3.69 10.06
CA GLU A 125 -4.71 3.97 11.17
C GLU A 125 -4.40 5.31 11.85
N GLU A 126 -3.14 5.63 12.11
CA GLU A 126 -2.68 6.92 12.67
C GLU A 126 -3.05 8.12 11.80
N LEU A 127 -3.21 7.92 10.51
CA LEU A 127 -3.65 8.93 9.54
C LEU A 127 -5.16 8.95 9.32
N GLY A 128 -5.92 8.15 10.06
CA GLY A 128 -7.36 8.07 9.96
C GLY A 128 -7.87 7.36 8.68
N VAL A 129 -7.06 6.50 8.06
CA VAL A 129 -7.49 5.64 6.96
C VAL A 129 -8.41 4.55 7.51
N VAL A 130 -9.56 4.38 6.89
CA VAL A 130 -10.51 3.31 7.22
C VAL A 130 -10.20 2.08 6.36
N LEU A 131 -10.06 0.92 6.99
CA LEU A 131 -9.87 -0.36 6.31
C LEU A 131 -11.07 -1.26 6.55
N ARG A 132 -11.71 -1.71 5.46
CA ARG A 132 -12.80 -2.69 5.47
C ARG A 132 -12.37 -3.94 4.73
N CYS A 133 -12.32 -5.06 5.44
CA CYS A 133 -12.06 -6.39 4.89
C CYS A 133 -13.36 -7.14 4.64
N GLY A 134 -13.32 -8.15 3.75
CA GLY A 134 -14.50 -8.90 3.32
C GLY A 134 -15.40 -8.12 2.35
N GLN A 135 -14.96 -6.98 1.85
CA GLN A 135 -15.68 -6.13 0.91
C GLN A 135 -14.96 -6.06 -0.45
N GLY A 136 -15.18 -7.07 -1.26
CA GLY A 136 -14.62 -7.13 -2.62
C GLY A 136 -15.37 -6.21 -3.58
N VAL A 137 -14.66 -5.31 -4.25
CA VAL A 137 -15.26 -4.48 -5.30
C VAL A 137 -15.49 -5.32 -6.55
N GLU A 138 -16.71 -5.31 -7.05
CA GLU A 138 -17.14 -6.02 -8.26
C GLU A 138 -17.12 -5.10 -9.47
N GLU A 139 -17.54 -3.85 -9.30
CA GLU A 139 -17.69 -2.90 -10.39
C GLU A 139 -17.24 -1.49 -9.96
N VAL A 140 -16.61 -0.78 -10.88
CA VAL A 140 -16.28 0.65 -10.77
C VAL A 140 -16.76 1.34 -12.03
N SER A 141 -17.66 2.30 -11.88
CA SER A 141 -18.23 3.09 -12.98
C SER A 141 -17.89 4.57 -12.82
N SER A 142 -17.43 5.21 -13.88
CA SER A 142 -17.25 6.66 -13.91
C SER A 142 -18.62 7.33 -14.00
N VAL A 143 -18.86 8.29 -13.12
CA VAL A 143 -20.09 9.09 -13.07
C VAL A 143 -19.78 10.55 -12.92
N SER A 144 -20.79 11.42 -13.04
CA SER A 144 -20.58 12.86 -12.86
C SER A 144 -20.01 13.16 -11.46
N GLY A 145 -18.83 13.76 -11.42
CA GLY A 145 -18.14 14.17 -10.20
C GLY A 145 -17.36 13.08 -9.47
N GLY A 146 -17.17 11.88 -10.06
CA GLY A 146 -16.36 10.84 -9.43
C GLY A 146 -16.65 9.43 -9.93
N PHE A 147 -16.60 8.47 -9.02
CA PHE A 147 -16.75 7.06 -9.30
C PHE A 147 -17.82 6.41 -8.40
N LEU A 148 -18.63 5.56 -8.99
CA LEU A 148 -19.54 4.68 -8.26
C LEU A 148 -18.89 3.29 -8.15
N LEU A 149 -18.74 2.80 -6.94
CA LEU A 149 -18.24 1.47 -6.65
C LEU A 149 -19.39 0.58 -6.18
N LYS A 150 -19.41 -0.68 -6.63
CA LYS A 150 -20.32 -1.71 -6.16
C LYS A 150 -19.51 -2.86 -5.59
N THR A 151 -19.82 -3.26 -4.36
CA THR A 151 -19.20 -4.44 -3.74
C THR A 151 -19.97 -5.71 -4.15
N ARG A 152 -19.33 -6.87 -3.94
CA ARG A 152 -19.93 -8.19 -4.19
C ARG A 152 -21.15 -8.44 -3.30
N GLU A 153 -21.17 -7.83 -2.12
CA GLU A 153 -22.26 -7.86 -1.16
C GLU A 153 -23.41 -6.92 -1.54
N GLY A 154 -23.27 -6.17 -2.64
CA GLY A 154 -24.30 -5.25 -3.16
C GLY A 154 -24.26 -3.84 -2.55
N GLU A 155 -23.30 -3.53 -1.69
CA GLU A 155 -23.11 -2.19 -1.16
C GLU A 155 -22.67 -1.23 -2.29
N LYS A 156 -23.17 0.01 -2.27
CA LYS A 156 -22.78 1.05 -3.21
C LYS A 156 -22.10 2.21 -2.48
N LEU A 157 -20.92 2.59 -2.95
CA LEU A 157 -20.14 3.71 -2.44
C LEU A 157 -19.84 4.70 -3.57
N PHE A 158 -19.65 5.96 -3.20
CA PHE A 158 -19.22 7.01 -4.13
C PHE A 158 -17.84 7.52 -3.70
N ALA A 159 -16.92 7.62 -4.68
CA ALA A 159 -15.62 8.26 -4.52
C ALA A 159 -15.54 9.51 -5.41
N SER A 160 -15.15 10.66 -4.82
CA SER A 160 -15.06 11.94 -5.52
C SER A 160 -13.66 12.28 -5.98
#